data_b4b8f0090e6252459cb9c730da32ef4e
#
_entry.id   b4b8f0090e6252459cb9c730da32ef4e
#
_cell.length_a   1.000
_cell.length_b   1.000
_cell.length_c   1.000
_cell.angle_alpha   90.00
_cell.angle_beta   90.00
_cell.angle_gamma   90.00
#
_symmetry.space_group_name_H-M   'P 1'
#
loop_
_entity.id
_entity.type
_entity.pdbx_description
1 polymer ?
#
loop_
_entity_poly.entity_id
_entity_poly.type
_entity_poly.pdbx_seq_one_letter_code
_entity_poly.pdbx_strand_id
1 'polypeptide(L)'
;MRPFFSSPRTLASAVLAIAVLAACGKTQQSAPPAAADKSTTPAAVAIVNGTTLSRAEFDIYVKGLLQGKQQELTPEQKNQVLDEMISMQLLSAQAEKEGLDKDPDTAAQLEVLRIRVLADAESQKYLKGQEPTDAQLHAEYDTAIASMDKTEDHARHILVSIKDQADQILKKLKGGAKFEDLAKSQSLDTGSKANGGDLGWFTTSHMVKPFADAVKVLKKGEITPQPVQTQYGWHVIQLEDTREAAPPPFDQVKAQLVNAVIRKKLQAYVEDLKKNAKIEKKL
;
A
#
# COMPACT_ATOMS: atom_id res chain seq x y z
N MET A 1 21.87 5.02 -24.25
CA MET A 1 22.40 6.35 -23.91
C MET A 1 22.60 6.41 -22.40
N ARG A 2 23.82 6.56 -21.95
CA ARG A 2 24.19 6.57 -20.54
C ARG A 2 24.22 8.01 -20.03
N PRO A 3 23.79 8.32 -18.80
CA PRO A 3 24.00 9.64 -18.23
C PRO A 3 25.38 9.75 -17.57
N PHE A 4 26.01 10.88 -17.82
CA PHE A 4 27.28 11.30 -17.23
C PHE A 4 27.05 11.82 -15.80
N PHE A 5 27.73 11.22 -14.83
CA PHE A 5 27.98 11.79 -13.52
C PHE A 5 29.37 12.43 -13.50
N SER A 6 29.43 13.71 -13.16
CA SER A 6 30.68 14.40 -12.84
C SER A 6 30.69 14.80 -11.36
N SER A 7 31.76 14.39 -10.70
CA SER A 7 32.06 14.60 -9.27
C SER A 7 32.49 16.03 -8.94
N PRO A 8 32.46 16.43 -7.64
CA PRO A 8 32.64 17.81 -7.19
C PRO A 8 34.12 18.20 -7.02
N ARG A 9 34.40 19.46 -7.25
CA ARG A 9 35.66 20.08 -6.84
C ARG A 9 35.44 20.95 -5.60
N THR A 10 36.10 20.54 -4.52
CA THR A 10 36.37 21.31 -3.31
C THR A 10 37.29 22.50 -3.62
N LEU A 11 36.95 23.66 -3.07
CA LEU A 11 37.92 24.74 -2.80
C LEU A 11 37.62 25.36 -1.45
N ALA A 12 38.66 25.37 -0.64
CA ALA A 12 38.73 25.88 0.71
C ALA A 12 39.25 27.33 0.72
N SER A 13 39.00 27.98 1.86
CA SER A 13 39.74 29.12 2.46
C SER A 13 39.42 30.54 1.96
N ALA A 14 39.00 31.43 2.83
CA ALA A 14 39.89 32.17 3.73
C ALA A 14 39.09 33.12 4.66
N VAL A 15 39.57 33.17 5.86
CA VAL A 15 39.21 34.08 6.96
C VAL A 15 39.72 35.47 6.70
N LEU A 16 38.89 36.50 6.99
CA LEU A 16 39.42 37.78 7.40
C LEU A 16 38.46 38.47 8.41
N ALA A 17 38.96 38.60 9.63
CA ALA A 17 38.35 39.37 10.71
C ALA A 17 38.77 40.83 10.58
N ILE A 18 37.83 41.76 10.72
CA ILE A 18 38.14 43.15 11.13
C ILE A 18 37.09 43.60 12.15
N ALA A 19 37.53 43.83 13.37
CA ALA A 19 36.79 44.50 14.42
C ALA A 19 37.00 46.02 14.31
N VAL A 20 35.94 46.80 14.41
CA VAL A 20 36.04 48.20 14.86
C VAL A 20 34.87 48.52 15.77
N LEU A 21 35.25 48.86 17.02
CA LEU A 21 34.40 49.51 18.03
C LEU A 21 34.12 50.97 17.66
N ALA A 22 32.89 51.42 17.86
CA ALA A 22 32.67 52.76 18.40
C ALA A 22 31.26 52.89 18.98
N ALA A 23 31.20 53.32 20.22
CA ALA A 23 30.04 53.63 21.03
C ALA A 23 29.47 55.01 20.71
N CYS A 24 28.17 55.17 21.01
CA CYS A 24 27.45 56.30 21.63
C CYS A 24 25.99 56.28 21.12
N GLY A 25 25.02 55.90 21.89
CA GLY A 25 24.23 56.69 22.84
C GLY A 25 23.13 57.51 22.17
N LYS A 26 21.87 57.04 22.26
CA LYS A 26 20.75 57.79 22.84
C LYS A 26 19.35 57.33 22.42
N THR A 27 18.52 57.23 23.42
CA THR A 27 17.06 57.39 23.44
C THR A 27 16.20 56.33 22.77
N GLN A 28 15.75 55.49 23.64
CA GLN A 28 14.62 54.60 23.55
C GLN A 28 13.33 55.40 23.34
N GLN A 29 12.76 55.30 22.16
CA GLN A 29 11.38 55.71 21.89
C GLN A 29 10.59 54.47 21.64
N SER A 30 9.76 54.14 22.62
CA SER A 30 8.82 53.00 22.58
C SER A 30 7.82 53.23 21.45
N ALA A 31 7.94 52.43 20.38
CA ALA A 31 6.88 52.30 19.38
C ALA A 31 5.72 51.53 20.00
N PRO A 32 4.48 51.89 19.69
CA PRO A 32 3.30 51.15 20.16
C PRO A 32 3.33 49.72 19.57
N PRO A 33 2.75 48.71 20.27
CA PRO A 33 2.70 47.36 19.75
C PRO A 33 1.90 47.36 18.44
N ALA A 34 2.57 46.96 17.34
CA ALA A 34 1.92 46.71 16.10
C ALA A 34 0.81 45.68 16.34
N ALA A 35 -0.42 46.08 16.07
CA ALA A 35 -1.56 45.18 16.07
C ALA A 35 -1.21 43.97 15.16
N ALA A 36 -1.26 42.78 15.71
CA ALA A 36 -1.12 41.55 14.94
C ALA A 36 -2.28 41.48 13.94
N ASP A 37 -1.99 41.89 12.71
CA ASP A 37 -2.87 41.70 11.58
C ASP A 37 -3.05 40.17 11.38
N LYS A 38 -4.20 39.66 11.76
CA LYS A 38 -4.63 38.30 11.46
C LYS A 38 -5.04 38.22 9.98
N SER A 39 -4.10 38.56 9.10
CA SER A 39 -4.23 38.24 7.69
C SER A 39 -4.13 36.73 7.53
N THR A 40 -5.26 36.09 7.25
CA THR A 40 -5.39 34.67 6.95
C THR A 40 -4.89 34.32 5.55
N THR A 41 -4.11 35.17 4.92
CA THR A 41 -3.50 34.91 3.62
C THR A 41 -2.34 33.91 3.83
N PRO A 42 -2.38 32.72 3.22
CA PRO A 42 -1.27 31.76 3.34
C PRO A 42 0.04 32.45 2.92
N ALA A 43 1.12 32.25 3.70
CA ALA A 43 2.42 32.84 3.38
C ALA A 43 2.82 32.46 1.95
N ALA A 44 3.08 33.46 1.10
CA ALA A 44 3.52 33.25 -0.28
C ALA A 44 4.95 32.73 -0.30
N VAL A 45 5.23 31.73 -1.13
CA VAL A 45 6.59 31.27 -1.44
C VAL A 45 7.08 31.82 -2.77
N ALA A 46 6.17 32.17 -3.70
CA ALA A 46 6.43 32.89 -4.93
C ALA A 46 5.18 33.62 -5.42
N ILE A 47 5.36 34.60 -6.32
CA ILE A 47 4.28 35.25 -7.06
C ILE A 47 4.64 35.18 -8.54
N VAL A 48 3.78 34.55 -9.35
CA VAL A 48 3.98 34.30 -10.78
C VAL A 48 2.88 35.02 -11.55
N ASN A 49 3.20 36.08 -12.28
CA ASN A 49 2.23 36.91 -13.03
C ASN A 49 1.05 37.40 -12.18
N GLY A 50 1.30 37.72 -10.90
CA GLY A 50 0.27 38.13 -9.95
C GLY A 50 -0.47 36.97 -9.25
N THR A 51 -0.26 35.74 -9.65
CA THR A 51 -0.79 34.53 -8.97
C THR A 51 0.15 34.09 -7.88
N THR A 52 -0.37 33.92 -6.66
CA THR A 52 0.42 33.53 -5.50
C THR A 52 0.57 32.01 -5.45
N LEU A 53 1.82 31.52 -5.38
CA LEU A 53 2.12 30.17 -4.91
C LEU A 53 2.24 30.20 -3.38
N SER A 54 1.33 29.55 -2.71
CA SER A 54 1.28 29.53 -1.25
C SER A 54 2.24 28.49 -0.65
N ARG A 55 2.62 28.70 0.60
CA ARG A 55 3.39 27.73 1.37
C ARG A 55 2.68 26.37 1.48
N ALA A 56 1.36 26.36 1.60
CA ALA A 56 0.57 25.13 1.67
C ALA A 56 0.67 24.30 0.38
N GLU A 57 0.59 24.95 -0.79
CA GLU A 57 0.76 24.28 -2.08
C GLU A 57 2.17 23.70 -2.21
N PHE A 58 3.19 24.46 -1.83
CA PHE A 58 4.57 24.00 -1.82
C PHE A 58 4.76 22.78 -0.92
N ASP A 59 4.26 22.82 0.32
CA ASP A 59 4.40 21.73 1.27
C ASP A 59 3.64 20.46 0.82
N ILE A 60 2.46 20.61 0.19
CA ILE A 60 1.71 19.49 -0.42
C ILE A 60 2.52 18.87 -1.56
N TYR A 61 3.11 19.69 -2.43
CA TYR A 61 3.91 19.22 -3.56
C TYR A 61 5.16 18.46 -3.08
N VAL A 62 5.91 19.05 -2.13
CA VAL A 62 7.09 18.40 -1.50
C VAL A 62 6.70 17.06 -0.86
N LYS A 63 5.58 17.02 -0.12
CA LYS A 63 5.08 15.79 0.50
C LYS A 63 4.79 14.71 -0.54
N GLY A 64 4.24 15.09 -1.69
CA GLY A 64 4.00 14.18 -2.81
C GLY A 64 5.31 13.62 -3.40
N LEU A 65 6.32 14.47 -3.60
CA LEU A 65 7.63 14.06 -4.11
C LEU A 65 8.35 13.07 -3.18
N LEU A 66 8.25 13.30 -1.88
CA LEU A 66 8.90 12.46 -0.87
C LEU A 66 8.16 11.13 -0.62
N GLN A 67 6.98 10.93 -1.18
CA GLN A 67 6.16 9.70 -1.01
C GLN A 67 6.02 9.27 0.47
N GLY A 68 5.95 10.23 1.39
CA GLY A 68 5.84 9.97 2.82
C GLY A 68 7.15 9.60 3.51
N LYS A 69 8.30 9.64 2.83
CA LYS A 69 9.61 9.50 3.48
C LYS A 69 9.87 10.72 4.37
N GLN A 70 10.32 10.49 5.59
CA GLN A 70 10.74 11.55 6.52
C GLN A 70 12.14 12.04 6.13
N GLN A 71 12.24 12.77 5.03
CA GLN A 71 13.47 13.41 4.58
C GLN A 71 13.22 14.89 4.46
N GLU A 72 14.06 15.70 5.09
CA GLU A 72 14.06 17.14 4.88
C GLU A 72 14.87 17.49 3.62
N LEU A 73 14.31 18.36 2.79
CA LEU A 73 15.02 18.91 1.64
C LEU A 73 16.01 19.99 2.09
N THR A 74 17.19 20.02 1.47
CA THR A 74 18.14 21.13 1.65
C THR A 74 17.56 22.43 1.08
N PRO A 75 18.09 23.60 1.46
CA PRO A 75 17.67 24.87 0.87
C PRO A 75 17.77 24.89 -0.65
N GLU A 76 18.82 24.31 -1.21
CA GLU A 76 19.03 24.21 -2.67
C GLU A 76 17.97 23.34 -3.33
N GLN A 77 17.64 22.20 -2.72
CA GLN A 77 16.57 21.30 -3.20
C GLN A 77 15.20 21.98 -3.10
N LYS A 78 14.93 22.74 -2.03
CA LYS A 78 13.68 23.52 -1.91
C LYS A 78 13.56 24.56 -3.02
N ASN A 79 14.66 25.23 -3.38
CA ASN A 79 14.66 26.18 -4.49
C ASN A 79 14.40 25.47 -5.83
N GLN A 80 15.02 24.32 -6.09
CA GLN A 80 14.77 23.52 -7.31
C GLN A 80 13.30 23.11 -7.42
N VAL A 81 12.69 22.66 -6.33
CA VAL A 81 11.26 22.31 -6.28
C VAL A 81 10.39 23.54 -6.54
N LEU A 82 10.76 24.69 -5.99
CA LEU A 82 10.04 25.94 -6.23
C LEU A 82 10.12 26.37 -7.71
N ASP A 83 11.29 26.26 -8.34
CA ASP A 83 11.48 26.58 -9.76
C ASP A 83 10.65 25.64 -10.65
N GLU A 84 10.53 24.35 -10.28
CA GLU A 84 9.66 23.41 -10.96
C GLU A 84 8.19 23.81 -10.82
N MET A 85 7.73 24.16 -9.62
CA MET A 85 6.36 24.62 -9.39
C MET A 85 6.04 25.91 -10.15
N ILE A 86 7.00 26.86 -10.22
CA ILE A 86 6.86 28.09 -11.02
C ILE A 86 6.68 27.72 -12.50
N SER A 87 7.47 26.77 -13.01
CA SER A 87 7.37 26.30 -14.39
C SER A 87 6.00 25.67 -14.69
N MET A 88 5.51 24.84 -13.78
CA MET A 88 4.16 24.25 -13.89
C MET A 88 3.08 25.32 -13.85
N GLN A 89 3.18 26.33 -12.98
CA GLN A 89 2.23 27.44 -12.89
C GLN A 89 2.17 28.25 -14.20
N LEU A 90 3.33 28.49 -14.84
CA LEU A 90 3.38 29.19 -16.12
C LEU A 90 2.71 28.37 -17.23
N LEU A 91 2.97 27.06 -17.29
CA LEU A 91 2.33 26.17 -18.25
C LEU A 91 0.82 26.06 -18.02
N SER A 92 0.39 25.97 -16.77
CA SER A 92 -1.04 25.93 -16.40
C SER A 92 -1.74 27.23 -16.84
N ALA A 93 -1.15 28.37 -16.54
CA ALA A 93 -1.72 29.67 -16.95
C ALA A 93 -1.81 29.81 -18.47
N GLN A 94 -0.84 29.26 -19.22
CA GLN A 94 -0.90 29.28 -20.68
C GLN A 94 -2.00 28.31 -21.20
N ALA A 95 -2.12 27.13 -20.59
CA ALA A 95 -3.15 26.16 -20.93
C ALA A 95 -4.57 26.71 -20.71
N GLU A 96 -4.79 27.41 -19.57
CA GLU A 96 -6.06 28.07 -19.28
C GLU A 96 -6.37 29.20 -20.31
N LYS A 97 -5.35 29.98 -20.69
CA LYS A 97 -5.47 31.02 -21.72
C LYS A 97 -5.85 30.42 -23.08
N GLU A 98 -5.38 29.24 -23.40
CA GLU A 98 -5.70 28.49 -24.61
C GLU A 98 -7.03 27.72 -24.50
N GLY A 99 -7.66 27.68 -23.33
CA GLY A 99 -8.91 27.00 -23.08
C GLY A 99 -8.80 25.48 -22.93
N LEU A 100 -7.58 24.95 -22.68
CA LEU A 100 -7.35 23.52 -22.51
C LEU A 100 -8.02 22.95 -21.25
N ASP A 101 -8.28 23.79 -20.25
CA ASP A 101 -9.09 23.47 -19.07
C ASP A 101 -10.55 23.09 -19.41
N LYS A 102 -11.05 23.52 -20.58
CA LYS A 102 -12.40 23.25 -21.11
C LYS A 102 -12.43 22.12 -22.12
N ASP A 103 -11.26 21.61 -22.51
CA ASP A 103 -11.21 20.39 -23.32
C ASP A 103 -11.90 19.23 -22.57
N PRO A 104 -12.75 18.43 -23.23
CA PRO A 104 -13.55 17.42 -22.54
C PRO A 104 -12.73 16.42 -21.72
N ASP A 105 -11.58 15.98 -22.23
CA ASP A 105 -10.74 15.02 -21.54
C ASP A 105 -10.01 15.66 -20.35
N THR A 106 -9.51 16.86 -20.54
CA THR A 106 -8.84 17.64 -19.48
C THR A 106 -9.83 18.00 -18.36
N ALA A 107 -11.01 18.50 -18.71
CA ALA A 107 -12.05 18.83 -17.74
C ALA A 107 -12.50 17.58 -16.95
N ALA A 108 -12.65 16.43 -17.61
CA ALA A 108 -12.99 15.17 -16.94
C ALA A 108 -11.88 14.73 -15.96
N GLN A 109 -10.61 14.86 -16.32
CA GLN A 109 -9.47 14.57 -15.43
C GLN A 109 -9.45 15.48 -14.20
N LEU A 110 -9.64 16.79 -14.40
CA LEU A 110 -9.70 17.76 -13.32
C LEU A 110 -10.86 17.45 -12.36
N GLU A 111 -12.05 17.09 -12.88
CA GLU A 111 -13.19 16.74 -12.03
C GLU A 111 -12.94 15.44 -11.24
N VAL A 112 -12.33 14.41 -11.83
CA VAL A 112 -11.96 13.18 -11.12
C VAL A 112 -10.97 13.48 -9.98
N LEU A 113 -9.97 14.33 -10.22
CA LEU A 113 -9.01 14.75 -9.19
C LEU A 113 -9.71 15.53 -8.07
N ARG A 114 -10.59 16.48 -8.42
CA ARG A 114 -11.40 17.24 -7.46
C ARG A 114 -12.25 16.33 -6.58
N ILE A 115 -12.98 15.39 -7.19
CA ILE A 115 -13.81 14.41 -6.46
C ILE A 115 -12.94 13.62 -5.48
N ARG A 116 -11.78 13.13 -5.90
CA ARG A 116 -10.86 12.35 -5.05
C ARG A 116 -10.39 13.17 -3.85
N VAL A 117 -9.91 14.39 -4.08
CA VAL A 117 -9.40 15.25 -3.00
C VAL A 117 -10.50 15.56 -1.97
N LEU A 118 -11.72 15.86 -2.43
CA LEU A 118 -12.85 16.15 -1.54
C LEU A 118 -13.32 14.89 -0.79
N ALA A 119 -13.35 13.73 -1.45
CA ALA A 119 -13.71 12.47 -0.80
C ALA A 119 -12.69 12.07 0.28
N ASP A 120 -11.40 12.25 0.02
CA ASP A 120 -10.34 12.00 1.00
C ASP A 120 -10.43 12.98 2.19
N ALA A 121 -10.67 14.26 1.92
CA ALA A 121 -10.84 15.27 2.96
C ALA A 121 -12.05 14.98 3.87
N GLU A 122 -13.20 14.61 3.29
CA GLU A 122 -14.39 14.24 4.07
C GLU A 122 -14.17 12.94 4.86
N SER A 123 -13.49 11.95 4.25
CA SER A 123 -13.14 10.70 4.95
C SER A 123 -12.25 10.96 6.17
N GLN A 124 -11.23 11.80 6.02
CA GLN A 124 -10.36 12.19 7.13
C GLN A 124 -11.11 12.97 8.22
N LYS A 125 -11.98 13.90 7.82
CA LYS A 125 -12.82 14.67 8.75
C LYS A 125 -13.78 13.77 9.51
N TYR A 126 -14.44 12.83 8.84
CA TYR A 126 -15.36 11.87 9.46
C TYR A 126 -14.64 10.97 10.47
N LEU A 127 -13.44 10.51 10.13
CA LEU A 127 -12.66 9.60 10.99
C LEU A 127 -11.97 10.32 12.15
N LYS A 128 -11.86 11.63 12.11
CA LYS A 128 -11.17 12.41 13.15
C LYS A 128 -11.88 12.25 14.50
N GLY A 129 -11.13 11.77 15.51
CA GLY A 129 -11.66 11.47 16.84
C GLY A 129 -12.51 10.20 16.91
N GLN A 130 -12.44 9.35 15.87
CA GLN A 130 -13.13 8.06 15.82
C GLN A 130 -12.16 6.87 15.84
N GLU A 131 -11.05 7.01 16.57
CA GLU A 131 -10.11 5.91 16.74
C GLU A 131 -10.85 4.68 17.28
N PRO A 132 -10.52 3.47 16.78
CA PRO A 132 -11.12 2.24 17.28
C PRO A 132 -10.86 2.06 18.78
N THR A 133 -11.90 1.76 19.53
CA THR A 133 -11.77 1.37 20.94
C THR A 133 -11.25 -0.07 21.06
N ASP A 134 -10.63 -0.42 22.19
CA ASP A 134 -10.18 -1.80 22.43
C ASP A 134 -11.33 -2.81 22.32
N ALA A 135 -12.53 -2.45 22.79
CA ALA A 135 -13.72 -3.29 22.63
C ALA A 135 -14.06 -3.56 21.16
N GLN A 136 -13.96 -2.54 20.29
CA GLN A 136 -14.19 -2.70 18.85
C GLN A 136 -13.10 -3.58 18.20
N LEU A 137 -11.85 -3.43 18.65
CA LEU A 137 -10.75 -4.25 18.14
C LEU A 137 -10.90 -5.72 18.55
N HIS A 138 -11.30 -6.00 19.79
CA HIS A 138 -11.58 -7.37 20.24
C HIS A 138 -12.77 -7.99 19.50
N ALA A 139 -13.87 -7.25 19.32
CA ALA A 139 -15.01 -7.74 18.53
C ALA A 139 -14.64 -8.06 17.08
N GLU A 140 -13.76 -7.26 16.46
CA GLU A 140 -13.24 -7.52 15.12
C GLU A 140 -12.33 -8.74 15.08
N TYR A 141 -11.48 -8.90 16.10
CA TYR A 141 -10.62 -10.06 16.27
C TYR A 141 -11.45 -11.34 16.42
N ASP A 142 -12.45 -11.35 17.29
CA ASP A 142 -13.35 -12.49 17.49
C ASP A 142 -14.09 -12.85 16.20
N THR A 143 -14.52 -11.86 15.43
CA THR A 143 -15.14 -12.05 14.11
C THR A 143 -14.16 -12.69 13.11
N ALA A 144 -12.93 -12.21 13.09
CA ALA A 144 -11.88 -12.73 12.22
C ALA A 144 -11.55 -14.20 12.57
N ILE A 145 -11.37 -14.51 13.87
CA ILE A 145 -11.12 -15.88 14.33
C ILE A 145 -12.28 -16.81 14.01
N ALA A 146 -13.53 -16.36 14.21
CA ALA A 146 -14.70 -17.18 13.92
C ALA A 146 -14.80 -17.57 12.44
N SER A 147 -14.22 -16.76 11.54
CA SER A 147 -14.17 -17.00 10.09
C SER A 147 -12.90 -17.72 9.62
N MET A 148 -11.93 -17.95 10.49
CA MET A 148 -10.70 -18.69 10.15
C MET A 148 -10.97 -20.18 9.98
N ASP A 149 -10.15 -20.82 9.15
CA ASP A 149 -10.09 -22.27 9.12
C ASP A 149 -9.66 -22.80 10.51
N LYS A 150 -10.38 -23.77 11.01
CA LYS A 150 -10.12 -24.35 12.34
C LYS A 150 -8.96 -25.34 12.33
N THR A 151 -8.51 -25.73 11.15
CA THR A 151 -7.45 -26.72 10.97
C THR A 151 -6.40 -26.21 9.99
N GLU A 152 -5.17 -26.62 10.25
CA GLU A 152 -4.07 -26.59 9.29
C GLU A 152 -3.75 -28.01 8.89
N ASP A 153 -3.54 -28.20 7.61
CA ASP A 153 -3.15 -29.49 7.02
C ASP A 153 -1.67 -29.42 6.62
N HIS A 154 -0.97 -30.53 6.87
CA HIS A 154 0.38 -30.75 6.35
C HIS A 154 0.26 -31.79 5.23
N ALA A 155 0.61 -31.39 4.03
CA ALA A 155 0.51 -32.27 2.88
C ALA A 155 1.72 -32.15 1.97
N ARG A 156 1.93 -33.16 1.18
CA ARG A 156 2.85 -33.10 0.05
C ARG A 156 2.11 -33.39 -1.25
N HIS A 157 2.64 -32.86 -2.35
CA HIS A 157 2.05 -33.06 -3.67
C HIS A 157 3.09 -33.30 -4.76
N ILE A 158 2.61 -33.90 -5.86
CA ILE A 158 3.33 -34.00 -7.12
C ILE A 158 2.48 -33.37 -8.20
N LEU A 159 2.99 -32.35 -8.85
CA LEU A 159 2.33 -31.64 -9.95
C LEU A 159 2.90 -32.12 -11.29
N VAL A 160 2.03 -32.48 -12.23
CA VAL A 160 2.41 -32.86 -13.60
C VAL A 160 1.45 -32.21 -14.62
N SER A 161 1.86 -32.13 -15.88
CA SER A 161 1.09 -31.43 -16.91
C SER A 161 -0.12 -32.21 -17.44
N ILE A 162 -0.06 -33.54 -17.44
CA ILE A 162 -1.10 -34.39 -18.03
C ILE A 162 -1.55 -35.51 -17.07
N LYS A 163 -2.82 -35.88 -17.19
CA LYS A 163 -3.47 -36.86 -16.32
C LYS A 163 -2.75 -38.20 -16.31
N ASP A 164 -2.32 -38.69 -17.47
CA ASP A 164 -1.68 -40.01 -17.58
C ASP A 164 -0.39 -40.12 -16.75
N GLN A 165 0.38 -39.03 -16.65
CA GLN A 165 1.57 -38.97 -15.77
C GLN A 165 1.16 -39.13 -14.30
N ALA A 166 0.11 -38.41 -13.88
CA ALA A 166 -0.38 -38.50 -12.51
C ALA A 166 -0.94 -39.90 -12.19
N ASP A 167 -1.64 -40.53 -13.13
CA ASP A 167 -2.11 -41.93 -13.00
C ASP A 167 -0.94 -42.91 -12.87
N GLN A 168 0.14 -42.73 -13.64
CA GLN A 168 1.35 -43.53 -13.53
C GLN A 168 2.04 -43.35 -12.17
N ILE A 169 2.07 -42.10 -11.63
CA ILE A 169 2.61 -41.82 -10.31
C ILE A 169 1.78 -42.56 -9.24
N LEU A 170 0.45 -42.47 -9.29
CA LEU A 170 -0.43 -43.21 -8.38
C LEU A 170 -0.20 -44.72 -8.45
N LYS A 171 0.00 -45.26 -9.65
CA LYS A 171 0.32 -46.68 -9.81
C LYS A 171 1.66 -47.08 -9.16
N LYS A 172 2.70 -46.22 -9.31
CA LYS A 172 4.01 -46.46 -8.68
C LYS A 172 3.91 -46.37 -7.15
N LEU A 173 3.16 -45.41 -6.62
CA LEU A 173 2.92 -45.26 -5.18
C LEU A 173 2.20 -46.46 -4.59
N LYS A 174 1.16 -46.97 -5.27
CA LYS A 174 0.48 -48.20 -4.90
C LYS A 174 1.42 -49.44 -4.95
N GLY A 175 2.46 -49.39 -5.79
CA GLY A 175 3.52 -50.42 -5.85
C GLY A 175 4.64 -50.22 -4.82
N GLY A 176 4.51 -49.28 -3.88
CA GLY A 176 5.47 -49.10 -2.80
C GLY A 176 6.61 -48.11 -3.10
N ALA A 177 6.54 -47.35 -4.21
CA ALA A 177 7.51 -46.28 -4.46
C ALA A 177 7.35 -45.17 -3.43
N LYS A 178 8.46 -44.51 -3.06
CA LYS A 178 8.43 -43.42 -2.11
C LYS A 178 7.92 -42.14 -2.78
N PHE A 179 7.03 -41.43 -2.09
CA PHE A 179 6.41 -40.21 -2.59
C PHE A 179 7.46 -39.12 -2.86
N GLU A 180 8.41 -38.95 -1.94
CA GLU A 180 9.48 -37.97 -2.04
C GLU A 180 10.35 -38.13 -3.27
N ASP A 181 10.70 -39.40 -3.61
CA ASP A 181 11.55 -39.72 -4.74
C ASP A 181 10.84 -39.38 -6.08
N LEU A 182 9.53 -39.71 -6.14
CA LEU A 182 8.69 -39.37 -7.28
C LEU A 182 8.48 -37.86 -7.41
N ALA A 183 8.28 -37.15 -6.30
CA ALA A 183 8.17 -35.69 -6.30
C ALA A 183 9.45 -35.05 -6.79
N LYS A 184 10.61 -35.44 -6.25
CA LYS A 184 11.93 -34.92 -6.68
C LYS A 184 12.23 -35.14 -8.14
N SER A 185 11.82 -36.28 -8.67
CA SER A 185 12.11 -36.65 -10.06
C SER A 185 11.10 -36.10 -11.07
N GLN A 186 9.80 -36.09 -10.72
CA GLN A 186 8.73 -35.88 -11.70
C GLN A 186 7.87 -34.63 -11.47
N SER A 187 7.88 -34.02 -10.26
CA SER A 187 7.07 -32.82 -10.01
C SER A 187 7.53 -31.65 -10.83
N LEU A 188 6.56 -30.89 -11.35
CA LEU A 188 6.76 -29.58 -12.00
C LEU A 188 6.73 -28.42 -11.01
N ASP A 189 6.27 -28.67 -9.75
CA ASP A 189 6.25 -27.64 -8.72
C ASP A 189 7.66 -27.41 -8.19
N THR A 190 8.30 -26.33 -8.66
CA THR A 190 9.67 -25.98 -8.25
C THR A 190 9.78 -25.54 -6.79
N GLY A 191 8.66 -25.13 -6.17
CA GLY A 191 8.63 -24.67 -4.78
C GLY A 191 8.81 -25.83 -3.79
N SER A 192 8.16 -26.96 -4.03
CA SER A 192 8.17 -28.12 -3.12
C SER A 192 8.97 -29.30 -3.64
N LYS A 193 9.27 -29.36 -4.94
CA LYS A 193 9.97 -30.49 -5.59
C LYS A 193 11.23 -30.92 -4.85
N ALA A 194 12.10 -29.98 -4.50
CA ALA A 194 13.39 -30.27 -3.84
C ALA A 194 13.21 -30.91 -2.47
N ASN A 195 12.11 -30.57 -1.79
CA ASN A 195 11.71 -31.08 -0.47
C ASN A 195 10.80 -32.30 -0.57
N GLY A 196 10.77 -33.01 -1.71
CA GLY A 196 9.94 -34.20 -1.89
C GLY A 196 8.44 -33.91 -1.97
N GLY A 197 8.08 -32.71 -2.44
CA GLY A 197 6.70 -32.29 -2.62
C GLY A 197 6.06 -31.69 -1.37
N ASP A 198 6.81 -31.53 -0.27
CA ASP A 198 6.32 -30.99 1.01
C ASP A 198 5.90 -29.54 0.90
N LEU A 199 4.66 -29.24 1.27
CA LEU A 199 4.07 -27.89 1.27
C LEU A 199 4.12 -27.23 2.65
N GLY A 200 4.56 -27.95 3.69
CA GLY A 200 4.45 -27.51 5.07
C GLY A 200 3.00 -27.45 5.56
N TRP A 201 2.80 -26.72 6.66
CA TRP A 201 1.48 -26.47 7.23
C TRP A 201 0.77 -25.34 6.49
N PHE A 202 -0.48 -25.56 6.09
CA PHE A 202 -1.31 -24.56 5.40
C PHE A 202 -2.78 -24.70 5.79
N THR A 203 -3.53 -23.64 5.62
CA THR A 203 -5.00 -23.68 5.68
C THR A 203 -5.57 -23.91 4.28
N THR A 204 -6.63 -24.70 4.17
CA THR A 204 -7.24 -25.03 2.87
C THR A 204 -7.82 -23.83 2.14
N SER A 205 -8.16 -22.74 2.87
CA SER A 205 -8.62 -21.47 2.28
C SER A 205 -7.58 -20.76 1.39
N HIS A 206 -6.29 -21.07 1.59
CA HIS A 206 -5.21 -20.51 0.77
C HIS A 206 -4.91 -21.33 -0.48
N MET A 207 -5.58 -22.48 -0.65
CA MET A 207 -5.38 -23.35 -1.80
C MET A 207 -6.48 -23.17 -2.85
N VAL A 208 -6.17 -23.50 -4.10
CA VAL A 208 -7.20 -23.51 -5.14
C VAL A 208 -8.26 -24.57 -4.81
N LYS A 209 -9.51 -24.26 -5.09
CA LYS A 209 -10.67 -25.05 -4.62
C LYS A 209 -10.57 -26.55 -4.90
N PRO A 210 -10.19 -27.05 -6.10
CA PRO A 210 -10.10 -28.49 -6.32
C PRO A 210 -9.06 -29.18 -5.43
N PHE A 211 -7.93 -28.50 -5.14
CA PHE A 211 -6.89 -29.02 -4.26
C PHE A 211 -7.40 -29.05 -2.80
N ALA A 212 -7.98 -27.97 -2.33
CA ALA A 212 -8.56 -27.86 -1.00
C ALA A 212 -9.64 -28.93 -0.74
N ASP A 213 -10.54 -29.12 -1.69
CA ASP A 213 -11.62 -30.12 -1.60
C ASP A 213 -11.04 -31.53 -1.52
N ALA A 214 -9.96 -31.82 -2.25
CA ALA A 214 -9.28 -33.09 -2.22
C ALA A 214 -8.59 -33.36 -0.86
N VAL A 215 -7.91 -32.33 -0.29
CA VAL A 215 -7.25 -32.48 1.03
C VAL A 215 -8.29 -32.73 2.13
N LYS A 216 -9.41 -32.01 2.13
CA LYS A 216 -10.46 -32.10 3.16
C LYS A 216 -11.06 -33.49 3.34
N VAL A 217 -11.01 -34.34 2.32
CA VAL A 217 -11.58 -35.72 2.37
C VAL A 217 -10.55 -36.79 2.68
N LEU A 218 -9.25 -36.44 2.67
CA LEU A 218 -8.17 -37.35 3.01
C LEU A 218 -8.03 -37.54 4.53
N LYS A 219 -7.66 -38.72 4.94
CA LYS A 219 -7.19 -39.00 6.30
C LYS A 219 -5.66 -38.94 6.34
N LYS A 220 -5.12 -38.78 7.53
CA LYS A 220 -3.68 -38.79 7.77
C LYS A 220 -3.01 -40.01 7.14
N GLY A 221 -2.01 -39.77 6.32
CA GLY A 221 -1.26 -40.76 5.55
C GLY A 221 -1.89 -41.15 4.21
N GLU A 222 -3.12 -40.76 3.92
CA GLU A 222 -3.80 -41.11 2.67
C GLU A 222 -3.31 -40.27 1.48
N ILE A 223 -3.31 -40.94 0.32
CA ILE A 223 -3.02 -40.29 -0.97
C ILE A 223 -4.34 -40.19 -1.75
N THR A 224 -4.52 -39.14 -2.53
CA THR A 224 -5.70 -38.99 -3.41
C THR A 224 -5.92 -40.25 -4.25
N PRO A 225 -7.13 -40.83 -4.27
CA PRO A 225 -7.40 -42.06 -4.99
C PRO A 225 -7.28 -41.93 -6.52
N GLN A 226 -7.41 -40.68 -7.00
CA GLN A 226 -7.28 -40.29 -8.41
C GLN A 226 -6.61 -38.90 -8.50
N PRO A 227 -6.04 -38.57 -9.68
CA PRO A 227 -5.43 -37.27 -9.88
C PRO A 227 -6.44 -36.11 -9.74
N VAL A 228 -6.00 -35.01 -9.15
CA VAL A 228 -6.79 -33.79 -8.93
C VAL A 228 -6.41 -32.74 -9.96
N GLN A 229 -7.36 -32.29 -10.76
CA GLN A 229 -7.14 -31.26 -11.78
C GLN A 229 -7.28 -29.84 -11.20
N THR A 230 -6.31 -29.00 -11.51
CA THR A 230 -6.35 -27.54 -11.22
C THR A 230 -5.94 -26.76 -12.46
N GLN A 231 -5.96 -25.43 -12.38
CA GLN A 231 -5.42 -24.57 -13.45
C GLN A 231 -3.91 -24.73 -13.68
N TYR A 232 -3.18 -25.33 -12.74
CA TYR A 232 -1.72 -25.55 -12.81
C TYR A 232 -1.35 -26.89 -13.42
N GLY A 233 -2.30 -27.82 -13.52
CA GLY A 233 -2.09 -29.17 -14.00
C GLY A 233 -2.77 -30.23 -13.13
N TRP A 234 -2.16 -31.41 -13.06
CA TRP A 234 -2.68 -32.55 -12.34
C TRP A 234 -1.84 -32.84 -11.10
N HIS A 235 -2.50 -32.94 -9.97
CA HIS A 235 -1.88 -33.19 -8.68
C HIS A 235 -2.14 -34.60 -8.17
N VAL A 236 -1.13 -35.19 -7.59
CA VAL A 236 -1.24 -36.34 -6.66
C VAL A 236 -0.89 -35.76 -5.28
N ILE A 237 -1.78 -35.94 -4.30
CA ILE A 237 -1.67 -35.29 -2.99
C ILE A 237 -1.65 -36.36 -1.92
N GLN A 238 -0.78 -36.21 -0.93
CA GLN A 238 -0.77 -37.02 0.29
C GLN A 238 -0.96 -36.11 1.48
N LEU A 239 -1.95 -36.39 2.32
CA LEU A 239 -2.11 -35.73 3.60
C LEU A 239 -1.18 -36.39 4.63
N GLU A 240 -0.27 -35.63 5.21
CA GLU A 240 0.66 -36.15 6.21
C GLU A 240 0.12 -36.01 7.62
N ASP A 241 -0.45 -34.84 7.94
CA ASP A 241 -1.03 -34.57 9.24
C ASP A 241 -2.07 -33.44 9.18
N THR A 242 -2.87 -33.32 10.23
CA THR A 242 -3.81 -32.22 10.45
C THR A 242 -3.69 -31.78 11.90
N ARG A 243 -3.69 -30.49 12.14
CA ARG A 243 -3.67 -29.89 13.49
C ARG A 243 -4.71 -28.80 13.63
N GLU A 244 -5.05 -28.45 14.86
CA GLU A 244 -5.86 -27.28 15.12
C GLU A 244 -5.06 -26.00 14.77
N ALA A 245 -5.71 -25.11 14.02
CA ALA A 245 -5.13 -23.82 13.67
C ALA A 245 -5.19 -22.89 14.87
N ALA A 246 -4.02 -22.48 15.37
CA ALA A 246 -3.96 -21.50 16.44
C ALA A 246 -4.20 -20.10 15.87
N PRO A 247 -5.15 -19.32 16.42
CA PRO A 247 -5.32 -17.93 15.99
C PRO A 247 -4.06 -17.11 16.29
N PRO A 248 -3.72 -16.16 15.41
CA PRO A 248 -2.57 -15.30 15.66
C PRO A 248 -2.82 -14.46 16.93
N PRO A 249 -1.81 -14.22 17.77
CA PRO A 249 -1.95 -13.37 18.94
C PRO A 249 -2.51 -12.00 18.58
N PHE A 250 -3.43 -11.48 19.40
CA PHE A 250 -4.12 -10.20 19.19
C PHE A 250 -3.15 -9.05 18.87
N ASP A 251 -2.04 -8.95 19.62
CA ASP A 251 -1.06 -7.87 19.47
C ASP A 251 -0.35 -7.90 18.11
N GLN A 252 -0.16 -9.08 17.52
CA GLN A 252 0.45 -9.22 16.19
C GLN A 252 -0.46 -8.70 15.06
N VAL A 253 -1.77 -8.79 15.25
CA VAL A 253 -2.77 -8.39 14.24
C VAL A 253 -3.45 -7.06 14.57
N LYS A 254 -3.13 -6.44 15.72
CA LYS A 254 -3.77 -5.21 16.20
C LYS A 254 -3.80 -4.09 15.15
N ALA A 255 -2.70 -3.86 14.44
CA ALA A 255 -2.64 -2.84 13.38
C ALA A 255 -3.59 -3.15 12.20
N GLN A 256 -3.73 -4.43 11.85
CA GLN A 256 -4.64 -4.88 10.80
C GLN A 256 -6.11 -4.72 11.25
N LEU A 257 -6.40 -5.02 12.52
CA LEU A 257 -7.73 -4.82 13.10
C LEU A 257 -8.12 -3.36 13.13
N VAL A 258 -7.20 -2.45 13.50
CA VAL A 258 -7.44 -1.00 13.44
C VAL A 258 -7.87 -0.60 12.02
N ASN A 259 -7.13 -1.02 11.00
CA ASN A 259 -7.45 -0.73 9.60
C ASN A 259 -8.80 -1.34 9.16
N ALA A 260 -9.13 -2.53 9.65
CA ALA A 260 -10.40 -3.20 9.34
C ALA A 260 -11.59 -2.44 9.96
N VAL A 261 -11.49 -2.04 11.22
CA VAL A 261 -12.54 -1.26 11.91
C VAL A 261 -12.72 0.11 11.24
N ILE A 262 -11.63 0.80 10.90
CA ILE A 262 -11.68 2.10 10.19
C ILE A 262 -12.38 1.94 8.83
N ARG A 263 -12.03 0.92 8.06
CA ARG A 263 -12.70 0.65 6.76
C ARG A 263 -14.20 0.38 6.95
N LYS A 264 -14.59 -0.40 7.95
CA LYS A 264 -16.01 -0.69 8.24
C LYS A 264 -16.77 0.58 8.62
N LYS A 265 -16.17 1.45 9.45
CA LYS A 265 -16.78 2.75 9.81
C LYS A 265 -16.99 3.62 8.56
N LEU A 266 -15.97 3.75 7.72
CA LEU A 266 -16.07 4.55 6.49
C LEU A 266 -17.08 3.96 5.51
N GLN A 267 -17.09 2.64 5.36
CA GLN A 267 -18.08 1.95 4.51
C GLN A 267 -19.51 2.20 5.01
N ALA A 268 -19.75 2.09 6.33
CA ALA A 268 -21.05 2.37 6.91
C ALA A 268 -21.49 3.82 6.68
N TYR A 269 -20.57 4.77 6.79
CA TYR A 269 -20.82 6.18 6.49
C TYR A 269 -21.20 6.38 5.01
N VAL A 270 -20.44 5.79 4.10
CA VAL A 270 -20.75 5.88 2.66
C VAL A 270 -22.10 5.24 2.32
N GLU A 271 -22.44 4.10 2.94
CA GLU A 271 -23.75 3.48 2.75
C GLU A 271 -24.90 4.37 3.29
N ASP A 272 -24.67 5.10 4.38
CA ASP A 272 -25.66 6.06 4.88
C ASP A 272 -25.84 7.26 3.93
N LEU A 273 -24.74 7.78 3.38
CA LEU A 273 -24.80 8.82 2.33
C LEU A 273 -25.58 8.33 1.10
N LYS A 274 -25.38 7.07 0.68
CA LYS A 274 -26.09 6.48 -0.46
C LYS A 274 -27.60 6.37 -0.22
N LYS A 275 -28.05 6.07 0.99
CA LYS A 275 -29.48 5.97 1.31
C LYS A 275 -30.23 7.29 1.09
N ASN A 276 -29.51 8.42 1.29
CA ASN A 276 -30.07 9.75 1.15
C ASN A 276 -29.83 10.36 -0.26
N ALA A 277 -29.18 9.62 -1.16
CA ALA A 277 -28.85 10.09 -2.51
C ALA A 277 -29.77 9.47 -3.58
N LYS A 278 -30.15 10.28 -4.56
CA LYS A 278 -30.78 9.76 -5.79
C LYS A 278 -29.69 9.30 -6.75
N ILE A 279 -29.58 7.99 -6.96
CA ILE A 279 -28.53 7.39 -7.79
C ILE A 279 -29.19 6.70 -9.00
N GLU A 280 -28.80 7.13 -10.20
CA GLU A 280 -29.18 6.48 -11.46
C GLU A 280 -27.88 6.01 -12.15
N LYS A 281 -27.77 4.71 -12.41
CA LYS A 281 -26.64 4.12 -13.15
C LYS A 281 -27.00 4.03 -14.63
N LYS A 282 -26.13 4.56 -15.51
CA LYS A 282 -26.32 4.59 -16.97
C LYS A 282 -25.06 4.04 -17.67
N LEU A 283 -24.68 2.79 -17.37
CA LEU A 283 -23.58 2.08 -18.03
C LEU A 283 -24.09 1.35 -19.28
#